data_b3bdefd38130d6640ed1fb9ad5cf3eca
#
_entry.id   b3bdefd38130d6640ed1fb9ad5cf3eca
#
_cell.length_a   1.000
_cell.length_b   1.000
_cell.length_c   1.000
_cell.angle_alpha   90.00
_cell.angle_beta   90.00
_cell.angle_gamma   90.00
#
_symmetry.space_group_name_H-M   'P 1'
#
loop_
_entity.id
_entity.type
_entity.pdbx_description
1 polymer ?
#
loop_
_entity_poly.entity_id
_entity_poly.type
_entity_poly.pdbx_seq_one_letter_code
_entity_poly.pdbx_strand_id
1 'polypeptide(L)'
;MNDSLQIMLHGVGYSELIFTDGGILPINKSQNINIKVDATTAEIEGGDGFYALLQYITKKTGTVDIDNATMSLADLKAVTGDNVTTSAERLVSGDTKTVAAGAVQLTKTADVIVDSVKVVTAAGLPLTRVTSDPATAVAGARTYTVGTNAVANDTLTIDGVTFTATASTTDATSFAVGVSIADTITNIQTAIEANSTLSAKYTVTKTTTTFTLTETVAGGGNTPATATYTGTLVITSGTATTSVSGLGAAQFYVTSEGAVQLHSSLNGTDVTASYYYTDSTGLAIHSLEDSVPGNCEVRHRIITDEMEDGKRYELNIRVYKAKAKGSYDYTAKKGAAFAPKLSFTILDAGRTDKRTLSYSISEYTA
;
A
#
# COMPACT_ATOMS: atom_id res chain seq x y z
N MET A 1 31.77 22.79 -50.57
CA MET A 1 31.00 21.51 -50.40
C MET A 1 29.92 21.51 -51.48
N ASN A 2 29.82 20.41 -52.21
CA ASN A 2 28.75 20.30 -53.23
C ASN A 2 27.42 20.22 -52.51
N ASP A 3 26.46 21.08 -52.86
CA ASP A 3 25.08 21.02 -52.33
C ASP A 3 24.31 19.74 -52.71
N SER A 4 24.96 18.84 -53.45
CA SER A 4 24.43 17.56 -53.93
C SER A 4 24.95 16.34 -53.19
N LEU A 5 25.63 16.49 -52.04
CA LEU A 5 26.11 15.35 -51.25
C LEU A 5 24.92 14.54 -50.74
N GLN A 6 24.70 13.37 -51.32
CA GLN A 6 23.72 12.38 -50.85
C GLN A 6 24.43 11.41 -49.90
N ILE A 7 23.93 11.29 -48.71
CA ILE A 7 24.45 10.30 -47.73
C ILE A 7 23.38 9.25 -47.42
N MET A 8 23.80 8.01 -47.34
CA MET A 8 22.97 6.93 -46.89
C MET A 8 23.09 6.80 -45.37
N LEU A 9 21.99 6.98 -44.64
CA LEU A 9 21.95 6.83 -43.20
C LEU A 9 21.56 5.39 -42.87
N HIS A 10 22.36 4.75 -42.05
CA HIS A 10 22.08 3.42 -41.54
C HIS A 10 22.11 3.43 -40.02
N GLY A 11 21.01 2.92 -39.41
CA GLY A 11 20.86 2.92 -37.95
C GLY A 11 20.23 4.19 -37.38
N VAL A 12 20.01 4.22 -36.09
CA VAL A 12 19.32 5.31 -35.38
C VAL A 12 20.27 6.33 -34.77
N GLY A 13 21.56 5.98 -34.66
CA GLY A 13 22.56 6.88 -34.08
C GLY A 13 22.46 7.01 -32.55
N TYR A 14 23.02 8.12 -32.06
CA TYR A 14 23.10 8.48 -30.65
C TYR A 14 22.40 9.80 -30.38
N SER A 15 21.63 9.85 -29.28
CA SER A 15 20.94 11.05 -28.87
C SER A 15 21.33 11.46 -27.45
N GLU A 16 21.31 12.74 -27.17
CA GLU A 16 21.46 13.27 -25.82
C GLU A 16 20.52 14.45 -25.58
N LEU A 17 20.00 14.56 -24.37
CA LEU A 17 19.26 15.71 -23.89
C LEU A 17 20.16 16.51 -22.94
N ILE A 18 20.27 17.80 -23.16
CA ILE A 18 21.02 18.72 -22.29
C ILE A 18 20.00 19.67 -21.67
N PHE A 19 19.86 19.59 -20.36
CA PHE A 19 18.91 20.42 -19.62
C PHE A 19 19.51 21.79 -19.28
N THR A 20 18.64 22.75 -18.99
CA THR A 20 19.04 24.11 -18.63
C THR A 20 19.83 24.20 -17.33
N ASP A 21 19.73 23.22 -16.45
CA ASP A 21 20.52 23.05 -15.22
C ASP A 21 21.94 22.48 -15.46
N GLY A 22 22.26 22.16 -16.72
CA GLY A 22 23.54 21.55 -17.10
C GLY A 22 23.56 20.03 -17.04
N GLY A 23 22.45 19.40 -16.65
CA GLY A 23 22.31 17.94 -16.67
C GLY A 23 22.33 17.39 -18.09
N ILE A 24 23.00 16.25 -18.31
CA ILE A 24 23.07 15.54 -19.59
C ILE A 24 22.45 14.16 -19.42
N LEU A 25 21.46 13.86 -20.25
CA LEU A 25 20.85 12.53 -20.33
C LEU A 25 21.20 11.89 -21.68
N PRO A 26 22.11 10.90 -21.69
CA PRO A 26 22.46 10.16 -22.91
C PRO A 26 21.41 9.11 -23.21
N ILE A 27 20.94 9.05 -24.45
CA ILE A 27 19.99 8.06 -24.95
C ILE A 27 20.72 7.11 -25.90
N ASN A 28 21.37 6.10 -25.31
CA ASN A 28 22.27 5.20 -26.03
C ASN A 28 21.59 4.04 -26.75
N LYS A 29 20.29 3.80 -26.47
CA LYS A 29 19.54 2.67 -26.99
C LYS A 29 18.28 3.11 -27.72
N SER A 30 18.40 4.21 -28.47
CA SER A 30 17.30 4.67 -29.34
C SER A 30 16.96 3.62 -30.38
N GLN A 31 15.70 3.30 -30.54
CA GLN A 31 15.18 2.43 -31.58
C GLN A 31 14.68 3.23 -32.78
N ASN A 32 14.23 4.45 -32.51
CA ASN A 32 13.72 5.35 -33.53
C ASN A 32 13.88 6.79 -33.06
N ILE A 33 14.13 7.68 -34.00
CA ILE A 33 14.04 9.13 -33.79
C ILE A 33 13.28 9.75 -34.93
N ASN A 34 12.28 10.57 -34.61
CA ASN A 34 11.51 11.30 -35.58
C ASN A 34 11.51 12.79 -35.24
N ILE A 35 12.06 13.60 -36.17
CA ILE A 35 12.10 15.05 -36.04
C ILE A 35 11.22 15.61 -37.15
N LYS A 36 10.10 16.23 -36.78
CA LYS A 36 9.10 16.76 -37.69
C LYS A 36 9.00 18.28 -37.53
N VAL A 37 8.96 18.98 -38.62
CA VAL A 37 8.68 20.44 -38.68
C VAL A 37 7.54 20.65 -39.63
N ASP A 38 6.45 21.22 -39.16
CA ASP A 38 5.26 21.56 -39.92
C ASP A 38 5.13 23.08 -40.03
N ALA A 39 4.64 23.54 -41.17
CA ALA A 39 4.30 24.93 -41.42
C ALA A 39 2.80 25.05 -41.70
N THR A 40 2.13 25.93 -40.98
CA THR A 40 0.75 26.33 -41.31
C THR A 40 0.81 27.55 -42.22
N THR A 41 0.12 27.48 -43.34
CA THR A 41 0.01 28.56 -44.30
C THR A 41 -1.38 29.23 -44.26
N ALA A 42 -1.43 30.48 -44.55
CA ALA A 42 -2.67 31.20 -44.88
C ALA A 42 -2.56 31.74 -46.27
N GLU A 43 -3.69 31.81 -46.94
CA GLU A 43 -3.81 32.27 -48.32
C GLU A 43 -4.62 33.55 -48.34
N ILE A 44 -4.23 34.46 -49.22
CA ILE A 44 -5.00 35.66 -49.53
C ILE A 44 -5.65 35.42 -50.88
N GLU A 45 -6.96 35.36 -50.88
CA GLU A 45 -7.78 35.25 -52.07
C GLU A 45 -8.25 36.65 -52.50
N GLY A 46 -8.34 36.89 -53.79
CA GLY A 46 -8.84 38.18 -54.32
C GLY A 46 -9.13 38.11 -55.77
N GLY A 47 -10.16 38.86 -56.18
CA GLY A 47 -10.64 38.91 -57.59
C GLY A 47 -11.49 37.67 -57.92
N ASP A 48 -11.89 37.58 -59.20
CA ASP A 48 -12.74 36.50 -59.73
C ASP A 48 -11.94 35.25 -60.13
N GLY A 49 -10.72 35.09 -59.57
CA GLY A 49 -9.82 33.96 -59.86
C GLY A 49 -9.98 32.78 -58.94
N PHE A 50 -9.74 31.54 -59.44
CA PHE A 50 -9.77 30.28 -58.67
C PHE A 50 -8.49 30.00 -57.89
N TYR A 51 -7.48 30.88 -57.93
CA TYR A 51 -6.17 30.69 -57.30
C TYR A 51 -5.89 31.78 -56.27
N ALA A 52 -5.27 31.39 -55.16
CA ALA A 52 -4.82 32.34 -54.14
C ALA A 52 -3.79 33.32 -54.73
N LEU A 53 -3.93 34.61 -54.38
CA LEU A 53 -3.00 35.66 -54.81
C LEU A 53 -1.66 35.60 -54.10
N LEU A 54 -1.69 35.18 -52.82
CA LEU A 54 -0.49 35.06 -51.98
C LEU A 54 -0.71 33.97 -50.92
N GLN A 55 0.32 33.17 -50.71
CA GLN A 55 0.41 32.22 -49.64
C GLN A 55 1.56 32.63 -48.73
N TYR A 56 1.33 32.66 -47.42
CA TYR A 56 2.37 32.96 -46.45
C TYR A 56 2.29 32.02 -45.23
N ILE A 57 3.44 31.78 -44.60
CA ILE A 57 3.53 30.92 -43.42
C ILE A 57 3.11 31.72 -42.18
N THR A 58 2.06 31.27 -41.51
CA THR A 58 1.55 31.88 -40.28
C THR A 58 2.18 31.28 -39.00
N LYS A 59 2.53 30.01 -39.06
CA LYS A 59 3.07 29.31 -37.90
C LYS A 59 3.99 28.16 -38.35
N LYS A 60 5.09 27.96 -37.59
CA LYS A 60 5.91 26.75 -37.69
C LYS A 60 5.82 26.02 -36.36
N THR A 61 5.61 24.69 -36.38
CA THR A 61 5.64 23.82 -35.23
C THR A 61 6.62 22.70 -35.47
N GLY A 62 7.28 22.24 -34.42
CA GLY A 62 8.19 21.10 -34.54
C GLY A 62 8.06 20.16 -33.37
N THR A 63 8.31 18.90 -33.63
CA THR A 63 8.32 17.84 -32.64
C THR A 63 9.56 16.97 -32.81
N VAL A 64 10.03 16.44 -31.70
CA VAL A 64 11.06 15.40 -31.63
C VAL A 64 10.48 14.25 -30.85
N ASP A 65 10.43 13.09 -31.45
CA ASP A 65 10.00 11.85 -30.83
C ASP A 65 11.18 10.86 -30.84
N ILE A 66 11.52 10.31 -29.68
CA ILE A 66 12.61 9.35 -29.50
C ILE A 66 12.02 8.11 -28.84
N ASP A 67 12.10 6.98 -29.52
CA ASP A 67 11.74 5.68 -28.96
C ASP A 67 13.01 5.03 -28.37
N ASN A 68 13.02 4.76 -27.08
CA ASN A 68 14.19 4.17 -26.39
C ASN A 68 13.91 2.71 -26.05
N ALA A 69 14.89 1.84 -26.25
CA ALA A 69 14.78 0.40 -25.92
C ALA A 69 14.80 0.11 -24.40
N THR A 70 15.19 1.08 -23.60
CA THR A 70 15.24 0.95 -22.14
C THR A 70 14.62 2.19 -21.51
N MET A 71 14.01 2.00 -20.35
CA MET A 71 13.49 3.10 -19.54
C MET A 71 14.33 3.25 -18.29
N SER A 72 14.72 4.46 -17.98
CA SER A 72 15.36 4.83 -16.71
C SER A 72 14.49 5.83 -15.96
N LEU A 73 14.72 5.99 -14.68
CA LEU A 73 14.08 7.06 -13.91
C LEU A 73 14.52 8.46 -14.39
N ALA A 74 15.72 8.58 -14.99
CA ALA A 74 16.17 9.80 -15.61
C ALA A 74 15.35 10.16 -16.86
N ASP A 75 14.95 9.18 -17.67
CA ASP A 75 14.04 9.38 -18.81
C ASP A 75 12.68 9.88 -18.31
N LEU A 76 12.14 9.29 -17.25
CA LEU A 76 10.88 9.73 -16.63
C LEU A 76 11.01 11.16 -16.09
N LYS A 77 12.08 11.46 -15.33
CA LYS A 77 12.35 12.83 -14.85
C LYS A 77 12.36 13.83 -15.99
N ALA A 78 12.99 13.48 -17.11
CA ALA A 78 13.06 14.35 -18.28
C ALA A 78 11.68 14.68 -18.88
N VAL A 79 10.74 13.74 -18.81
CA VAL A 79 9.40 13.88 -19.37
C VAL A 79 8.43 14.52 -18.40
N THR A 80 8.46 14.13 -17.12
CA THR A 80 7.49 14.59 -16.10
C THR A 80 7.93 15.88 -15.42
N GLY A 81 9.24 16.11 -15.30
CA GLY A 81 9.80 17.19 -14.50
C GLY A 81 9.93 16.87 -13.01
N ASP A 82 9.54 15.67 -12.60
CA ASP A 82 9.60 15.21 -11.21
C ASP A 82 11.01 14.91 -10.75
N ASN A 83 11.24 14.92 -9.44
CA ASN A 83 12.54 14.57 -8.87
C ASN A 83 12.61 13.07 -8.54
N VAL A 84 13.78 12.49 -8.79
CA VAL A 84 14.10 11.12 -8.32
C VAL A 84 14.44 11.18 -6.84
N THR A 85 13.77 10.35 -6.04
CA THR A 85 14.03 10.19 -4.61
C THR A 85 14.80 8.89 -4.35
N THR A 86 15.56 8.86 -3.25
CA THR A 86 16.37 7.69 -2.85
C THR A 86 15.60 6.71 -1.97
N SER A 87 14.28 6.64 -2.11
CA SER A 87 13.45 5.66 -1.42
C SER A 87 12.39 5.14 -2.37
N ALA A 88 12.19 3.84 -2.41
CA ALA A 88 11.18 3.20 -3.24
C ALA A 88 10.17 2.44 -2.37
N GLU A 89 8.91 2.50 -2.75
CA GLU A 89 7.89 1.64 -2.16
C GLU A 89 7.88 0.29 -2.87
N ARG A 90 7.97 -0.78 -2.10
CA ARG A 90 7.95 -2.15 -2.62
C ARG A 90 6.74 -2.91 -2.10
N LEU A 91 6.03 -3.57 -3.00
CA LEU A 91 4.88 -4.40 -2.68
C LEU A 91 5.32 -5.78 -2.19
N VAL A 92 4.80 -6.20 -1.04
CA VAL A 92 4.74 -7.60 -0.62
C VAL A 92 3.31 -8.07 -0.83
N SER A 93 3.12 -9.06 -1.68
CA SER A 93 1.81 -9.62 -1.98
C SER A 93 1.73 -11.07 -1.53
N GLY A 94 0.63 -11.42 -0.85
CA GLY A 94 0.38 -12.81 -0.46
C GLY A 94 1.23 -13.32 0.70
N ASP A 95 1.61 -12.45 1.66
CA ASP A 95 2.32 -12.85 2.88
C ASP A 95 1.37 -13.60 3.81
N THR A 96 1.36 -14.93 3.72
CA THR A 96 0.47 -15.81 4.49
C THR A 96 1.14 -16.26 5.77
N LYS A 97 0.46 -16.10 6.89
CA LYS A 97 0.93 -16.44 8.24
C LYS A 97 -0.18 -17.05 9.09
N THR A 98 0.17 -18.01 9.92
CA THR A 98 -0.74 -18.57 10.92
C THR A 98 -0.79 -17.66 12.15
N VAL A 99 -1.99 -17.30 12.59
CA VAL A 99 -2.20 -16.44 13.77
C VAL A 99 -1.83 -17.18 15.04
N ALA A 100 -0.97 -16.58 15.85
CA ALA A 100 -0.57 -17.08 17.16
C ALA A 100 -0.72 -15.97 18.22
N ALA A 101 -1.37 -16.31 19.33
CA ALA A 101 -1.60 -15.38 20.44
C ALA A 101 -2.21 -14.02 19.99
N GLY A 102 -3.13 -14.06 19.01
CA GLY A 102 -3.81 -12.87 18.50
C GLY A 102 -2.93 -11.98 17.63
N ALA A 103 -1.82 -12.46 17.08
CA ALA A 103 -0.96 -11.66 16.24
C ALA A 103 -0.26 -12.48 15.15
N VAL A 104 0.17 -11.79 14.09
CA VAL A 104 1.13 -12.29 13.10
C VAL A 104 2.21 -11.25 12.88
N GLN A 105 3.44 -11.71 12.62
CA GLN A 105 4.54 -10.86 12.24
C GLN A 105 4.68 -10.85 10.71
N LEU A 106 4.63 -9.67 10.08
CA LEU A 106 4.85 -9.53 8.66
C LEU A 106 6.29 -9.96 8.28
N THR A 107 6.48 -10.47 7.08
CA THR A 107 7.81 -10.88 6.59
C THR A 107 8.79 -9.71 6.51
N LYS A 108 8.30 -8.52 6.14
CA LYS A 108 9.01 -7.25 6.26
C LYS A 108 8.46 -6.51 7.46
N THR A 109 9.32 -6.21 8.42
CA THR A 109 8.94 -5.58 9.69
C THR A 109 9.36 -4.13 9.78
N ALA A 110 10.50 -3.80 9.16
CA ALA A 110 10.99 -2.44 9.11
C ALA A 110 10.33 -1.65 7.97
N ASP A 111 10.06 -0.39 8.23
CA ASP A 111 9.61 0.59 7.24
C ASP A 111 8.29 0.21 6.52
N VAL A 112 7.44 -0.56 7.20
CA VAL A 112 6.10 -0.91 6.67
C VAL A 112 5.25 0.35 6.58
N ILE A 113 4.66 0.57 5.42
CA ILE A 113 3.67 1.63 5.23
C ILE A 113 2.35 1.13 5.77
N VAL A 114 2.09 1.41 7.06
CA VAL A 114 0.99 0.87 7.85
C VAL A 114 -0.38 1.06 7.18
N ASP A 115 -0.59 2.19 6.51
CA ASP A 115 -1.85 2.50 5.82
C ASP A 115 -2.10 1.62 4.59
N SER A 116 -1.06 1.04 4.04
CA SER A 116 -1.13 0.17 2.87
C SER A 116 -1.51 -1.27 3.22
N VAL A 117 -1.43 -1.67 4.49
CA VAL A 117 -1.65 -3.05 4.92
C VAL A 117 -3.11 -3.44 4.70
N LYS A 118 -3.31 -4.53 3.98
CA LYS A 118 -4.60 -5.20 3.78
C LYS A 118 -4.47 -6.63 4.23
N VAL A 119 -5.45 -7.12 4.99
CA VAL A 119 -5.44 -8.49 5.54
C VAL A 119 -6.74 -9.17 5.18
N VAL A 120 -6.63 -10.41 4.73
CA VAL A 120 -7.77 -11.30 4.47
C VAL A 120 -7.61 -12.59 5.25
N THR A 121 -8.72 -13.18 5.68
CA THR A 121 -8.74 -14.49 6.31
C THR A 121 -8.48 -15.61 5.29
N ALA A 122 -8.23 -16.84 5.74
CA ALA A 122 -8.12 -18.02 4.87
C ALA A 122 -9.37 -18.24 3.97
N ALA A 123 -10.54 -17.79 4.41
CA ALA A 123 -11.78 -17.82 3.63
C ALA A 123 -11.89 -16.66 2.61
N GLY A 124 -10.87 -15.81 2.48
CA GLY A 124 -10.87 -14.65 1.58
C GLY A 124 -11.69 -13.45 2.08
N LEU A 125 -12.13 -13.46 3.34
CA LEU A 125 -12.89 -12.34 3.91
C LEU A 125 -11.93 -11.20 4.33
N PRO A 126 -12.14 -9.97 3.85
CA PRO A 126 -11.30 -8.83 4.21
C PRO A 126 -11.54 -8.42 5.66
N LEU A 127 -10.48 -8.10 6.38
CA LEU A 127 -10.52 -7.49 7.69
C LEU A 127 -10.43 -5.97 7.58
N THR A 128 -11.08 -5.26 8.51
CA THR A 128 -11.05 -3.80 8.58
C THR A 128 -9.94 -3.33 9.50
N ARG A 129 -9.06 -2.45 9.02
CA ARG A 129 -8.01 -1.85 9.84
C ARG A 129 -8.59 -0.83 10.81
N VAL A 130 -8.17 -0.90 12.08
CA VAL A 130 -8.35 0.18 13.06
C VAL A 130 -7.07 1.01 13.14
N THR A 131 -7.20 2.31 13.33
CA THR A 131 -6.09 3.27 13.29
C THR A 131 -5.54 3.62 14.67
N SER A 132 -6.34 3.41 15.72
CA SER A 132 -5.89 3.56 17.11
C SER A 132 -5.49 2.21 17.68
N ASP A 133 -4.46 2.21 18.51
CA ASP A 133 -4.05 1.00 19.25
C ASP A 133 -5.24 0.51 20.10
N PRO A 134 -5.75 -0.71 19.86
CA PRO A 134 -6.89 -1.22 20.60
C PRO A 134 -6.45 -1.53 22.04
N ALA A 135 -7.34 -1.26 22.98
CA ALA A 135 -7.14 -1.69 24.34
C ALA A 135 -6.91 -3.22 24.37
N THR A 136 -5.96 -3.68 25.15
CA THR A 136 -5.76 -5.11 25.35
C THR A 136 -7.05 -5.70 25.91
N ALA A 137 -7.54 -6.78 25.31
CA ALA A 137 -8.74 -7.46 25.79
C ALA A 137 -8.52 -7.96 27.22
N VAL A 138 -9.40 -7.59 28.12
CA VAL A 138 -9.38 -8.00 29.51
C VAL A 138 -10.61 -8.83 29.81
N ALA A 139 -10.41 -10.01 30.38
CA ALA A 139 -11.52 -10.86 30.84
C ALA A 139 -12.21 -10.23 32.05
N GLY A 140 -13.54 -10.15 32.00
CA GLY A 140 -14.32 -9.82 33.18
C GLY A 140 -14.15 -10.90 34.25
N ALA A 141 -13.93 -10.51 35.48
CA ALA A 141 -13.77 -11.46 36.60
C ALA A 141 -14.36 -10.90 37.90
N ARG A 142 -14.87 -11.79 38.74
CA ARG A 142 -15.30 -11.44 40.10
C ARG A 142 -15.08 -12.63 41.05
N THR A 143 -14.56 -12.36 42.24
CA THR A 143 -14.41 -13.32 43.32
C THR A 143 -15.54 -13.14 44.31
N TYR A 144 -16.13 -14.25 44.72
CA TYR A 144 -17.19 -14.35 45.70
C TYR A 144 -16.67 -15.09 46.92
N THR A 145 -16.79 -14.49 48.09
CA THR A 145 -16.40 -15.09 49.37
C THR A 145 -17.62 -15.61 50.10
N VAL A 146 -17.63 -16.88 50.44
CA VAL A 146 -18.69 -17.50 51.25
C VAL A 146 -18.35 -17.34 52.72
N GLY A 147 -19.12 -16.52 53.45
CA GLY A 147 -18.92 -16.22 54.84
C GLY A 147 -19.65 -17.17 55.80
N THR A 148 -20.83 -17.65 55.35
CA THR A 148 -21.63 -18.62 56.14
C THR A 148 -22.13 -19.72 55.21
N ASN A 149 -22.11 -20.96 55.69
CA ASN A 149 -22.55 -22.11 54.92
C ASN A 149 -24.06 -22.03 54.63
N ALA A 150 -24.48 -22.56 53.51
CA ALA A 150 -25.91 -22.61 53.12
C ALA A 150 -26.66 -23.63 53.98
N VAL A 151 -27.96 -23.43 54.07
CA VAL A 151 -28.92 -24.47 54.51
C VAL A 151 -29.90 -24.76 53.38
N ALA A 152 -30.60 -25.87 53.46
CA ALA A 152 -31.57 -26.23 52.40
C ALA A 152 -32.62 -25.11 52.23
N ASN A 153 -32.98 -24.81 50.98
CA ASN A 153 -33.83 -23.72 50.50
C ASN A 153 -33.19 -22.31 50.50
N ASP A 154 -31.97 -22.15 50.88
CA ASP A 154 -31.25 -20.90 50.61
C ASP A 154 -31.11 -20.73 49.09
N THR A 155 -31.02 -19.50 48.62
CA THR A 155 -30.81 -19.23 47.19
C THR A 155 -29.58 -18.41 46.92
N LEU A 156 -28.96 -18.65 45.77
CA LEU A 156 -27.84 -17.86 45.23
C LEU A 156 -28.20 -17.46 43.81
N THR A 157 -28.20 -16.17 43.52
CA THR A 157 -28.43 -15.66 42.18
C THR A 157 -27.19 -14.94 41.65
N ILE A 158 -26.72 -15.33 40.47
CA ILE A 158 -25.59 -14.74 39.77
C ILE A 158 -26.00 -14.51 38.31
N ASP A 159 -25.80 -13.32 37.78
CA ASP A 159 -26.17 -12.92 36.40
C ASP A 159 -27.60 -13.34 36.00
N GLY A 160 -28.53 -13.21 36.95
CA GLY A 160 -29.95 -13.55 36.71
C GLY A 160 -30.26 -15.07 36.78
N VAL A 161 -29.25 -15.92 37.00
CA VAL A 161 -29.45 -17.35 37.23
C VAL A 161 -29.54 -17.63 38.73
N THR A 162 -30.61 -18.23 39.16
CA THR A 162 -30.83 -18.58 40.58
C THR A 162 -30.63 -20.09 40.80
N PHE A 163 -29.79 -20.39 41.77
CA PHE A 163 -29.56 -21.75 42.28
C PHE A 163 -30.20 -21.92 43.69
N THR A 164 -30.84 -23.00 43.90
CA THR A 164 -31.45 -23.36 45.20
C THR A 164 -30.60 -24.37 45.94
N ALA A 165 -30.28 -24.09 47.19
CA ALA A 165 -29.56 -25.01 48.08
C ALA A 165 -30.49 -26.20 48.41
N THR A 166 -29.97 -27.42 48.23
CA THR A 166 -30.70 -28.68 48.49
C THR A 166 -29.91 -29.54 49.50
N ALA A 167 -30.53 -30.53 50.08
CA ALA A 167 -29.86 -31.40 51.01
C ALA A 167 -28.81 -32.32 50.34
N SER A 168 -29.00 -32.68 49.05
CA SER A 168 -28.14 -33.70 48.42
C SER A 168 -28.02 -33.61 46.89
N THR A 169 -28.76 -32.72 46.21
CA THR A 169 -28.77 -32.62 44.75
C THR A 169 -27.95 -31.44 44.24
N THR A 170 -27.08 -31.67 43.26
CA THR A 170 -26.37 -30.63 42.54
C THR A 170 -26.65 -30.80 41.05
N ASP A 171 -27.21 -29.77 40.41
CA ASP A 171 -27.56 -29.73 39.00
C ASP A 171 -27.47 -28.30 38.43
N ALA A 172 -27.98 -28.06 37.22
CA ALA A 172 -27.91 -26.74 36.57
C ALA A 172 -28.72 -25.62 37.26
N THR A 173 -29.55 -25.97 38.27
CA THR A 173 -30.44 -25.02 39.02
C THR A 173 -30.35 -25.16 40.50
N SER A 174 -29.58 -26.10 41.01
CA SER A 174 -29.46 -26.40 42.43
C SER A 174 -28.05 -26.82 42.82
N PHE A 175 -27.65 -26.60 44.09
CA PHE A 175 -26.42 -27.10 44.67
C PHE A 175 -26.67 -27.78 46.00
N ALA A 176 -25.98 -28.89 46.24
CA ALA A 176 -26.07 -29.59 47.55
C ALA A 176 -25.36 -28.78 48.64
N VAL A 177 -25.95 -28.72 49.81
CA VAL A 177 -25.30 -28.16 50.99
C VAL A 177 -24.21 -29.14 51.46
N GLY A 178 -22.96 -28.67 51.47
CA GLY A 178 -21.82 -29.45 52.00
C GLY A 178 -21.73 -29.43 53.51
N VAL A 179 -20.94 -30.36 54.05
CA VAL A 179 -20.62 -30.42 55.51
C VAL A 179 -19.73 -29.26 55.92
N SER A 180 -19.07 -28.64 54.98
CA SER A 180 -18.22 -27.45 55.14
C SER A 180 -18.50 -26.41 54.06
N ILE A 181 -18.01 -25.19 54.28
CA ILE A 181 -18.03 -24.13 53.24
C ILE A 181 -17.31 -24.57 51.96
N ALA A 182 -16.17 -25.27 52.12
CA ALA A 182 -15.39 -25.76 50.98
C ALA A 182 -16.17 -26.80 50.12
N ASP A 183 -16.94 -27.68 50.76
CA ASP A 183 -17.77 -28.65 50.05
C ASP A 183 -18.93 -27.94 49.37
N THR A 184 -19.58 -26.99 50.01
CA THR A 184 -20.65 -26.18 49.42
C THR A 184 -20.15 -25.41 48.20
N ILE A 185 -18.94 -24.79 48.27
CA ILE A 185 -18.33 -24.10 47.13
C ILE A 185 -18.06 -25.09 45.97
N THR A 186 -17.63 -26.32 46.28
CA THR A 186 -17.44 -27.37 45.26
C THR A 186 -18.75 -27.66 44.52
N ASN A 187 -19.84 -27.77 45.30
CA ASN A 187 -21.18 -28.01 44.69
C ASN A 187 -21.69 -26.78 43.91
N ILE A 188 -21.44 -25.57 44.37
CA ILE A 188 -21.74 -24.32 43.64
C ILE A 188 -20.96 -24.30 42.31
N GLN A 189 -19.66 -24.62 42.31
CA GLN A 189 -18.88 -24.71 41.08
C GLN A 189 -19.52 -25.73 40.12
N THR A 190 -19.83 -26.93 40.57
CA THR A 190 -20.45 -27.96 39.74
C THR A 190 -21.81 -27.50 39.15
N ALA A 191 -22.62 -26.80 39.97
CA ALA A 191 -23.90 -26.28 39.52
C ALA A 191 -23.72 -25.19 38.43
N ILE A 192 -22.77 -24.28 38.61
CA ILE A 192 -22.46 -23.23 37.62
C ILE A 192 -21.93 -23.85 36.32
N GLU A 193 -21.04 -24.83 36.37
CA GLU A 193 -20.51 -25.54 35.21
C GLU A 193 -21.58 -26.34 34.47
N ALA A 194 -22.58 -26.89 35.19
CA ALA A 194 -23.72 -27.57 34.61
C ALA A 194 -24.75 -26.62 33.97
N ASN A 195 -24.73 -25.33 34.38
CA ASN A 195 -25.68 -24.33 33.85
C ASN A 195 -25.19 -23.78 32.53
N SER A 196 -25.89 -24.06 31.43
CA SER A 196 -25.50 -23.67 30.07
C SER A 196 -25.37 -22.15 29.84
N THR A 197 -26.12 -21.34 30.61
CA THR A 197 -26.07 -19.87 30.49
C THR A 197 -24.80 -19.29 31.10
N LEU A 198 -24.38 -19.78 32.26
CA LEU A 198 -23.19 -19.31 32.95
C LEU A 198 -21.90 -19.95 32.42
N SER A 199 -21.91 -21.27 32.13
CA SER A 199 -20.74 -21.98 31.60
C SER A 199 -20.34 -21.52 30.20
N ALA A 200 -21.27 -21.00 29.40
CA ALA A 200 -20.98 -20.35 28.12
C ALA A 200 -20.22 -19.02 28.29
N LYS A 201 -20.42 -18.34 29.42
CA LYS A 201 -19.84 -17.02 29.68
C LYS A 201 -18.57 -17.08 30.55
N TYR A 202 -18.53 -17.98 31.52
CA TYR A 202 -17.51 -17.98 32.58
C TYR A 202 -16.90 -19.35 32.81
N THR A 203 -15.61 -19.34 33.15
CA THR A 203 -14.92 -20.44 33.82
C THR A 203 -14.95 -20.18 35.30
N VAL A 204 -14.96 -21.27 36.12
CA VAL A 204 -15.01 -21.18 37.57
C VAL A 204 -13.72 -21.72 38.15
N THR A 205 -13.11 -20.96 39.04
CA THR A 205 -12.03 -21.43 39.93
C THR A 205 -12.44 -21.26 41.38
N LYS A 206 -11.89 -22.05 42.27
CA LYS A 206 -12.27 -22.04 43.72
C LYS A 206 -11.09 -22.18 44.65
N THR A 207 -11.32 -21.75 45.89
CA THR A 207 -10.54 -22.02 47.06
C THR A 207 -11.44 -22.65 48.14
N THR A 208 -10.94 -22.77 49.37
CA THR A 208 -11.73 -23.29 50.51
C THR A 208 -12.86 -22.34 50.97
N THR A 209 -12.73 -21.05 50.68
CA THR A 209 -13.69 -20.00 51.13
C THR A 209 -14.21 -19.11 49.99
N THR A 210 -13.65 -19.24 48.75
CA THR A 210 -14.01 -18.40 47.65
C THR A 210 -14.23 -19.20 46.37
N PHE A 211 -15.06 -18.64 45.45
CA PHE A 211 -15.04 -19.04 44.05
C PHE A 211 -14.94 -17.77 43.18
N THR A 212 -14.31 -17.90 42.04
CA THR A 212 -14.09 -16.80 41.10
C THR A 212 -14.65 -17.20 39.75
N LEU A 213 -15.51 -16.32 39.20
CA LEU A 213 -15.97 -16.39 37.81
C LEU A 213 -15.02 -15.54 37.00
N THR A 214 -14.50 -16.12 35.92
CA THR A 214 -13.67 -15.42 34.94
C THR A 214 -14.27 -15.61 33.56
N GLU A 215 -14.46 -14.54 32.81
CA GLU A 215 -14.95 -14.59 31.45
C GLU A 215 -14.13 -15.56 30.59
N THR A 216 -14.80 -16.44 29.86
CA THR A 216 -14.17 -17.49 29.04
C THR A 216 -13.37 -16.92 27.87
N VAL A 217 -13.85 -15.81 27.30
CA VAL A 217 -13.19 -15.09 26.19
C VAL A 217 -12.93 -13.67 26.64
N ALA A 218 -11.68 -13.31 26.83
CA ALA A 218 -11.31 -11.94 27.21
C ALA A 218 -11.90 -10.93 26.22
N GLY A 219 -12.54 -9.89 26.74
CA GLY A 219 -13.18 -8.87 25.92
C GLY A 219 -14.55 -9.23 25.33
N GLY A 220 -15.13 -10.34 25.74
CA GLY A 220 -16.47 -10.77 25.31
C GLY A 220 -17.63 -9.93 25.87
N GLY A 221 -17.34 -8.97 26.73
CA GLY A 221 -18.33 -8.06 27.32
C GLY A 221 -19.08 -8.62 28.52
N ASN A 222 -18.65 -9.76 29.06
CA ASN A 222 -19.29 -10.38 30.21
C ASN A 222 -18.52 -10.04 31.50
N THR A 223 -19.08 -9.15 32.31
CA THR A 223 -18.55 -8.85 33.65
C THR A 223 -19.47 -9.49 34.68
N PRO A 224 -18.98 -10.47 35.53
CA PRO A 224 -19.84 -11.13 36.47
C PRO A 224 -20.53 -10.13 37.45
N ALA A 225 -21.84 -10.23 37.58
CA ALA A 225 -22.64 -9.35 38.46
C ALA A 225 -22.39 -9.63 39.96
N THR A 226 -22.82 -8.72 40.80
CA THR A 226 -22.86 -8.95 42.23
C THR A 226 -23.84 -10.07 42.54
N ALA A 227 -23.43 -11.07 43.34
CA ALA A 227 -24.33 -12.12 43.76
C ALA A 227 -25.38 -11.58 44.75
N THR A 228 -26.60 -12.08 44.60
CA THR A 228 -27.65 -11.92 45.60
C THR A 228 -27.97 -13.30 46.19
N TYR A 229 -28.39 -13.31 47.46
CA TYR A 229 -28.65 -14.55 48.20
C TYR A 229 -29.79 -14.34 49.17
N THR A 230 -30.42 -15.44 49.55
CA THR A 230 -31.45 -15.48 50.60
C THR A 230 -31.17 -16.56 51.62
N GLY A 231 -31.75 -16.44 52.81
CA GLY A 231 -31.61 -17.41 53.85
C GLY A 231 -30.36 -17.22 54.76
N THR A 232 -29.73 -18.32 55.15
CA THR A 232 -28.57 -18.34 56.06
C THR A 232 -27.26 -18.16 55.28
N LEU A 233 -27.21 -18.52 54.02
CA LEU A 233 -26.06 -18.31 53.14
C LEU A 233 -25.65 -16.84 53.13
N VAL A 234 -24.35 -16.58 53.37
CA VAL A 234 -23.79 -15.22 53.23
C VAL A 234 -22.69 -15.23 52.18
N ILE A 235 -22.84 -14.40 51.15
CA ILE A 235 -21.84 -14.24 50.10
C ILE A 235 -21.44 -12.76 50.00
N THR A 236 -20.14 -12.50 50.05
CA THR A 236 -19.57 -11.17 49.75
C THR A 236 -18.98 -11.18 48.35
N SER A 237 -19.50 -10.34 47.51
CA SER A 237 -18.96 -10.14 46.16
C SER A 237 -17.79 -9.15 46.21
N GLY A 238 -16.64 -9.56 45.71
CA GLY A 238 -15.49 -8.68 45.52
C GLY A 238 -15.70 -7.65 44.42
N THR A 239 -14.75 -6.75 44.24
CA THR A 239 -14.72 -5.83 43.12
C THR A 239 -14.56 -6.61 41.81
N ALA A 240 -15.38 -6.29 40.81
CA ALA A 240 -15.24 -6.90 39.49
C ALA A 240 -14.08 -6.27 38.72
N THR A 241 -13.34 -7.12 38.03
CA THR A 241 -12.59 -6.67 36.84
C THR A 241 -13.56 -6.56 35.68
N THR A 242 -13.68 -5.37 35.10
CA THR A 242 -14.57 -5.15 33.97
C THR A 242 -14.00 -5.79 32.71
N SER A 243 -14.85 -6.48 31.96
CA SER A 243 -14.50 -6.94 30.62
C SER A 243 -14.20 -5.75 29.72
N VAL A 244 -13.06 -5.76 29.05
CA VAL A 244 -12.65 -4.72 28.09
C VAL A 244 -12.51 -5.35 26.73
N SER A 245 -13.25 -4.82 25.74
CA SER A 245 -13.15 -5.27 24.36
C SER A 245 -11.80 -4.90 23.77
N GLY A 246 -11.18 -5.88 23.14
CA GLY A 246 -10.05 -5.65 22.26
C GLY A 246 -10.53 -5.41 20.81
N LEU A 247 -9.76 -5.92 19.84
CA LEU A 247 -10.16 -5.93 18.42
C LEU A 247 -11.45 -6.75 18.23
N GLY A 248 -12.33 -6.26 17.35
CA GLY A 248 -13.46 -7.06 16.86
C GLY A 248 -12.97 -8.19 15.93
N ALA A 249 -13.80 -9.25 15.80
CA ALA A 249 -13.45 -10.45 15.01
C ALA A 249 -13.12 -10.17 13.52
N ALA A 250 -13.66 -9.08 12.97
CA ALA A 250 -13.41 -8.64 11.58
C ALA A 250 -12.44 -7.44 11.51
N GLN A 251 -11.66 -7.20 12.55
CA GLN A 251 -10.75 -6.06 12.64
C GLN A 251 -9.31 -6.49 12.82
N PHE A 252 -8.39 -5.62 12.43
CA PHE A 252 -6.96 -5.75 12.72
C PHE A 252 -6.33 -4.39 13.00
N TYR A 253 -5.23 -4.42 13.73
CA TYR A 253 -4.37 -3.26 14.00
C TYR A 253 -2.94 -3.59 13.59
N VAL A 254 -2.20 -2.61 13.06
CA VAL A 254 -0.80 -2.78 12.68
C VAL A 254 0.05 -1.91 13.58
N THR A 255 1.01 -2.52 14.26
CA THR A 255 2.00 -1.80 15.07
C THR A 255 3.06 -1.13 14.20
N SER A 256 3.78 -0.16 14.75
CA SER A 256 4.93 0.47 14.10
C SER A 256 6.05 -0.52 13.73
N GLU A 257 6.08 -1.68 14.37
CA GLU A 257 7.09 -2.74 14.19
C GLU A 257 6.65 -3.81 13.19
N GLY A 258 5.56 -3.56 12.44
CA GLY A 258 5.06 -4.50 11.44
C GLY A 258 4.40 -5.76 12.02
N ALA A 259 3.97 -5.75 13.28
CA ALA A 259 3.12 -6.78 13.80
C ALA A 259 1.65 -6.45 13.51
N VAL A 260 0.89 -7.42 13.00
CA VAL A 260 -0.55 -7.33 12.79
C VAL A 260 -1.24 -8.00 13.95
N GLN A 261 -1.91 -7.20 14.78
CA GLN A 261 -2.76 -7.70 15.86
C GLN A 261 -4.15 -8.06 15.32
N LEU A 262 -4.69 -9.16 15.76
CA LEU A 262 -5.92 -9.79 15.29
C LEU A 262 -6.77 -10.25 16.48
N HIS A 263 -8.05 -10.45 16.23
CA HIS A 263 -8.91 -11.05 17.25
C HIS A 263 -8.50 -12.49 17.57
N SER A 264 -8.55 -12.87 18.85
CA SER A 264 -8.14 -14.20 19.35
C SER A 264 -8.91 -15.38 18.71
N SER A 265 -10.13 -15.14 18.20
CA SER A 265 -10.88 -16.17 17.47
C SER A 265 -10.21 -16.65 16.18
N LEU A 266 -9.22 -15.90 15.68
CA LEU A 266 -8.44 -16.27 14.48
C LEU A 266 -7.20 -17.12 14.85
N ASN A 267 -6.92 -17.37 16.11
CA ASN A 267 -5.78 -18.19 16.53
C ASN A 267 -5.82 -19.57 15.86
N GLY A 268 -4.68 -20.00 15.33
CA GLY A 268 -4.54 -21.27 14.62
C GLY A 268 -5.07 -21.25 13.18
N THR A 269 -5.60 -20.10 12.70
CA THR A 269 -6.02 -19.94 11.31
C THR A 269 -4.99 -19.13 10.52
N ASP A 270 -4.95 -19.31 9.21
CA ASP A 270 -4.09 -18.53 8.34
C ASP A 270 -4.76 -17.21 7.94
N VAL A 271 -3.95 -16.17 7.88
CA VAL A 271 -4.32 -14.88 7.30
C VAL A 271 -3.30 -14.51 6.23
N THR A 272 -3.73 -13.80 5.20
CA THR A 272 -2.86 -13.32 4.13
C THR A 272 -2.83 -11.81 4.13
N ALA A 273 -1.63 -11.24 4.20
CA ALA A 273 -1.41 -9.79 4.13
C ALA A 273 -0.80 -9.37 2.79
N SER A 274 -1.18 -8.18 2.33
CA SER A 274 -0.53 -7.48 1.22
C SER A 274 -0.28 -6.05 1.66
N TYR A 275 0.95 -5.56 1.45
CA TYR A 275 1.36 -4.26 1.97
C TYR A 275 2.56 -3.69 1.21
N TYR A 276 2.78 -2.39 1.34
CA TYR A 276 4.00 -1.74 0.88
C TYR A 276 4.96 -1.50 2.05
N TYR A 277 6.24 -1.51 1.76
CA TYR A 277 7.30 -1.07 2.67
C TYR A 277 8.27 -0.16 1.92
N THR A 278 8.92 0.75 2.64
CA THR A 278 9.91 1.65 2.07
C THR A 278 11.27 0.96 2.00
N ASP A 279 11.86 0.92 0.80
CA ASP A 279 13.22 0.44 0.56
C ASP A 279 14.13 1.65 0.39
N SER A 280 14.95 1.95 1.40
CA SER A 280 15.87 3.08 1.40
C SER A 280 17.01 2.97 0.37
N THR A 281 17.23 1.78 -0.19
CA THR A 281 18.22 1.54 -1.25
C THR A 281 17.61 1.67 -2.65
N GLY A 282 16.29 1.73 -2.74
CA GLY A 282 15.56 1.90 -3.98
C GLY A 282 15.55 3.35 -4.46
N LEU A 283 15.23 3.53 -5.74
CA LEU A 283 14.96 4.82 -6.34
C LEU A 283 13.50 4.88 -6.77
N ALA A 284 12.85 6.00 -6.53
CA ALA A 284 11.49 6.26 -6.97
C ALA A 284 11.36 7.62 -7.63
N ILE A 285 10.34 7.77 -8.45
CA ILE A 285 9.86 9.04 -8.96
C ILE A 285 8.37 9.13 -8.67
N HIS A 286 7.95 10.23 -8.07
CA HIS A 286 6.54 10.48 -7.79
C HIS A 286 6.05 11.58 -8.72
N SER A 287 5.01 11.28 -9.50
CA SER A 287 4.40 12.28 -10.37
C SER A 287 3.55 13.23 -9.52
N LEU A 288 3.94 14.50 -9.50
CA LEU A 288 3.24 15.55 -8.79
C LEU A 288 2.29 16.28 -9.76
N GLU A 289 1.16 16.76 -9.24
CA GLU A 289 0.13 17.43 -10.04
C GLU A 289 0.66 18.74 -10.68
N ASP A 290 1.61 19.39 -10.03
CA ASP A 290 2.18 20.68 -10.42
C ASP A 290 3.56 20.57 -11.10
N SER A 291 4.05 19.37 -11.33
CA SER A 291 5.33 19.15 -11.98
C SER A 291 5.32 19.58 -13.45
N VAL A 292 6.31 20.35 -13.83
CA VAL A 292 6.46 20.84 -15.20
C VAL A 292 7.83 20.45 -15.74
N PRO A 293 7.90 19.75 -16.90
CA PRO A 293 9.15 19.41 -17.54
C PRO A 293 10.02 20.65 -17.82
N GLY A 294 11.30 20.53 -17.59
CA GLY A 294 12.27 21.55 -17.94
C GLY A 294 12.47 21.69 -19.45
N ASN A 295 13.07 22.79 -19.88
CA ASN A 295 13.55 22.91 -21.24
C ASN A 295 14.87 22.15 -21.39
N CYS A 296 15.08 21.59 -22.60
CA CYS A 296 16.34 20.93 -22.94
C CYS A 296 16.77 21.28 -24.36
N GLU A 297 18.04 21.08 -24.65
CA GLU A 297 18.59 21.00 -26.00
C GLU A 297 18.61 19.50 -26.38
N VAL A 298 18.21 19.19 -27.63
CA VAL A 298 18.31 17.82 -28.16
C VAL A 298 19.44 17.78 -29.18
N ARG A 299 20.39 16.89 -28.96
CA ARG A 299 21.44 16.59 -29.94
C ARG A 299 21.28 15.16 -30.41
N HIS A 300 21.41 14.99 -31.69
CA HIS A 300 21.36 13.68 -32.34
C HIS A 300 22.49 13.57 -33.33
N ARG A 301 23.15 12.42 -33.32
CA ARG A 301 24.31 12.11 -34.13
C ARG A 301 24.15 10.76 -34.79
N ILE A 302 24.32 10.73 -36.12
CA ILE A 302 24.36 9.49 -36.90
C ILE A 302 25.68 9.47 -37.67
N ILE A 303 26.40 8.34 -37.60
CA ILE A 303 27.56 8.08 -38.44
C ILE A 303 27.13 7.12 -39.53
N THR A 304 27.46 7.46 -40.80
CA THR A 304 27.16 6.61 -41.93
C THR A 304 28.11 5.41 -41.98
N ASP A 305 27.70 4.37 -42.66
CA ASP A 305 28.65 3.35 -43.14
C ASP A 305 29.58 3.97 -44.21
N GLU A 306 30.61 3.22 -44.58
CA GLU A 306 31.53 3.65 -45.61
C GLU A 306 30.77 3.86 -46.93
N MET A 307 30.91 5.03 -47.50
CA MET A 307 30.26 5.42 -48.76
C MET A 307 31.10 5.00 -49.96
N GLU A 308 30.59 5.16 -51.20
CA GLU A 308 31.28 4.82 -52.42
C GLU A 308 32.62 5.54 -52.63
N ASP A 309 32.79 6.69 -51.96
CA ASP A 309 34.05 7.45 -51.95
C ASP A 309 35.07 6.97 -50.91
N GLY A 310 34.77 5.85 -50.20
CA GLY A 310 35.60 5.30 -49.13
C GLY A 310 35.61 6.10 -47.83
N LYS A 311 34.65 7.02 -47.69
CA LYS A 311 34.56 7.88 -46.50
C LYS A 311 33.31 7.60 -45.69
N ARG A 312 33.38 7.92 -44.42
CA ARG A 312 32.25 7.99 -43.51
C ARG A 312 31.88 9.41 -43.24
N TYR A 313 30.60 9.66 -43.06
CA TYR A 313 30.10 10.97 -42.73
C TYR A 313 29.35 10.95 -41.41
N GLU A 314 29.35 12.09 -40.77
CA GLU A 314 28.63 12.33 -39.55
C GLU A 314 27.52 13.36 -39.81
N LEU A 315 26.27 12.97 -39.55
CA LEU A 315 25.13 13.88 -39.53
C LEU A 315 24.87 14.27 -38.09
N ASN A 316 24.97 15.54 -37.78
CA ASN A 316 24.61 16.11 -36.51
C ASN A 316 23.34 16.93 -36.64
N ILE A 317 22.34 16.62 -35.80
CA ILE A 317 21.10 17.37 -35.70
C ILE A 317 21.05 18.01 -34.31
N ARG A 318 20.81 19.31 -34.28
CA ARG A 318 20.75 20.07 -33.04
C ARG A 318 19.46 20.85 -32.96
N VAL A 319 18.62 20.53 -31.94
CA VAL A 319 17.45 21.30 -31.58
C VAL A 319 17.81 22.16 -30.39
N TYR A 320 17.90 23.45 -30.58
CA TYR A 320 18.44 24.38 -29.58
C TYR A 320 17.58 24.55 -28.34
N LYS A 321 16.26 24.33 -28.44
CA LYS A 321 15.35 24.34 -27.30
C LYS A 321 14.14 23.46 -27.58
N ALA A 322 13.91 22.55 -26.70
CA ALA A 322 12.73 21.68 -26.72
C ALA A 322 12.16 21.55 -25.30
N LYS A 323 10.91 21.20 -25.22
CA LYS A 323 10.23 20.92 -23.95
C LYS A 323 9.46 19.63 -24.09
N ALA A 324 9.58 18.74 -23.11
CA ALA A 324 8.80 17.51 -23.08
C ALA A 324 7.29 17.82 -23.02
N LYS A 325 6.48 16.97 -23.63
CA LYS A 325 5.01 17.15 -23.65
C LYS A 325 4.34 16.77 -22.32
N GLY A 326 5.09 16.27 -21.35
CA GLY A 326 4.56 15.83 -20.06
C GLY A 326 3.79 14.52 -20.10
N SER A 327 3.71 13.86 -21.24
CA SER A 327 3.04 12.57 -21.40
C SER A 327 4.05 11.47 -21.70
N TYR A 328 3.88 10.33 -21.04
CA TYR A 328 4.58 9.10 -21.37
C TYR A 328 3.57 7.95 -21.45
N ASP A 329 3.86 6.96 -22.26
CA ASP A 329 3.03 5.76 -22.40
C ASP A 329 3.82 4.56 -21.87
N TYR A 330 3.19 3.82 -20.96
CA TYR A 330 3.72 2.59 -20.41
C TYR A 330 2.85 1.41 -20.83
N THR A 331 3.32 0.62 -21.75
CA THR A 331 2.63 -0.60 -22.18
C THR A 331 3.52 -1.82 -21.93
N ALA A 332 3.15 -2.65 -20.95
CA ALA A 332 3.78 -3.94 -20.71
C ALA A 332 3.02 -5.04 -21.45
N LYS A 333 3.67 -5.75 -22.37
CA LYS A 333 3.10 -6.87 -23.10
C LYS A 333 4.05 -8.08 -23.02
N LYS A 334 3.48 -9.25 -22.73
CA LYS A 334 4.25 -10.49 -22.68
C LYS A 334 4.92 -10.76 -24.05
N GLY A 335 6.25 -10.91 -24.06
CA GLY A 335 7.02 -11.22 -25.25
C GLY A 335 7.34 -10.04 -26.18
N ALA A 336 7.00 -8.79 -25.79
CA ALA A 336 7.41 -7.59 -26.49
C ALA A 336 8.42 -6.78 -25.66
N ALA A 337 9.42 -6.20 -26.32
CA ALA A 337 10.30 -5.24 -25.67
C ALA A 337 9.50 -3.97 -25.32
N PHE A 338 9.72 -3.47 -24.12
CA PHE A 338 9.20 -2.17 -23.71
C PHE A 338 10.04 -1.07 -24.38
N ALA A 339 9.40 -0.17 -25.11
CA ALA A 339 10.03 0.95 -25.76
C ALA A 339 9.29 2.25 -25.38
N PRO A 340 9.69 2.94 -24.31
CA PRO A 340 9.10 4.22 -23.95
C PRO A 340 9.39 5.26 -25.01
N LYS A 341 8.37 6.05 -25.30
CA LYS A 341 8.46 7.16 -26.24
C LYS A 341 8.65 8.47 -25.48
N LEU A 342 9.74 9.19 -25.78
CA LEU A 342 10.01 10.53 -25.29
C LEU A 342 9.60 11.53 -26.36
N SER A 343 8.61 12.37 -26.06
CA SER A 343 8.07 13.34 -27.02
C SER A 343 8.33 14.77 -26.55
N PHE A 344 8.90 15.57 -27.46
CA PHE A 344 9.25 16.96 -27.20
C PHE A 344 8.64 17.89 -28.25
N THR A 345 8.28 19.10 -27.82
CA THR A 345 7.91 20.20 -28.70
C THR A 345 9.11 21.11 -28.90
N ILE A 346 9.44 21.44 -30.15
CA ILE A 346 10.50 22.40 -30.48
C ILE A 346 9.98 23.80 -30.17
N LEU A 347 10.77 24.56 -29.40
CA LEU A 347 10.44 25.93 -29.00
C LEU A 347 11.39 26.92 -29.59
N ASP A 348 10.99 28.21 -29.62
CA ASP A 348 11.89 29.31 -29.92
C ASP A 348 12.99 29.37 -28.86
N ALA A 349 14.23 29.29 -29.30
CA ALA A 349 15.41 29.36 -28.44
C ALA A 349 15.80 30.78 -28.03
N GLY A 350 15.14 31.82 -28.60
CA GLY A 350 15.46 33.21 -28.34
C GLY A 350 16.85 33.63 -28.87
N ARG A 351 17.38 32.91 -29.84
CA ARG A 351 18.72 33.18 -30.43
C ARG A 351 18.67 34.36 -31.36
N THR A 352 19.74 35.12 -31.39
CA THR A 352 19.91 36.28 -32.30
C THR A 352 19.89 35.85 -33.78
N ASP A 353 20.40 34.65 -34.10
CA ASP A 353 20.36 34.04 -35.45
C ASP A 353 19.06 33.36 -35.80
N LYS A 354 18.06 33.39 -34.88
CA LYS A 354 16.72 32.81 -35.03
C LYS A 354 16.66 31.32 -35.40
N ARG A 355 17.77 30.58 -35.15
CA ARG A 355 17.81 29.14 -35.41
C ARG A 355 17.07 28.38 -34.28
N THR A 356 16.13 27.53 -34.69
CA THR A 356 15.46 26.58 -33.79
C THR A 356 16.03 25.17 -33.91
N LEU A 357 16.54 24.84 -35.11
CA LEU A 357 17.05 23.55 -35.51
C LEU A 357 18.20 23.73 -36.48
N SER A 358 19.25 22.91 -36.42
CA SER A 358 20.30 22.85 -37.41
C SER A 358 20.64 21.41 -37.78
N TYR A 359 20.98 21.20 -39.02
CA TYR A 359 21.57 19.98 -39.59
C TYR A 359 22.98 20.31 -40.07
N SER A 360 23.94 19.48 -39.74
CA SER A 360 25.29 19.58 -40.24
C SER A 360 25.82 18.22 -40.64
N ILE A 361 26.51 18.18 -41.76
CA ILE A 361 27.17 16.99 -42.30
C ILE A 361 28.62 17.28 -42.38
N SER A 362 29.47 16.40 -41.83
CA SER A 362 30.93 16.48 -41.94
C SER A 362 31.53 15.10 -42.19
N GLU A 363 32.71 15.05 -42.79
CA GLU A 363 33.47 13.82 -42.87
C GLU A 363 33.84 13.33 -41.45
N TYR A 364 33.55 12.06 -41.17
CA TYR A 364 33.85 11.47 -39.88
C TYR A 364 35.34 11.07 -39.84
N THR A 365 36.08 11.71 -38.98
CA THR A 365 37.46 11.33 -38.63
C THR A 365 37.44 10.69 -37.24
N ALA A 366 37.83 9.40 -37.15
CA ALA A 366 37.84 8.64 -35.91
C ALA A 366 38.80 9.17 -34.87
#